data_cdc0351ebf18e3033c781dd7ff6f7e22
#
_entry.id   cdc0351ebf18e3033c781dd7ff6f7e22
#
_cell.length_a   1.000
_cell.length_b   1.000
_cell.length_c   1.000
_cell.angle_alpha   90.00
_cell.angle_beta   90.00
_cell.angle_gamma   90.00
#
_symmetry.space_group_name_H-M   'P 1'
#
loop_
_entity.id
_entity.type
_entity.pdbx_description
1 polymer ?
#
loop_
_entity_poly.entity_id
_entity_poly.type
_entity_poly.pdbx_seq_one_letter_code
_entity_poly.pdbx_strand_id
1 'polypeptide(L)'
;DGFAYSFQTCIGGLVVVPRYFEDWAELIETLCDKWRVTEKRKLIIYVHNLGYEFTYLIQLLTLRWGDCKALYTKSRKPLTLEFSNGIEFRDSLKLFQKSLARATEGCKHEKMKGDLDYTVYRTPDTPLDDKEFAYCVNDVLGLYEAIERMEKEHGFNAATLPLSNTALVKQEV
;
A
#
# COMPACT_ATOMS: atom_id res chain seq x y z
N ASP A 1 -10.27 10.39 17.46
CA ASP A 1 -9.03 9.63 17.44
C ASP A 1 -9.30 8.33 16.70
N GLY A 2 -8.61 8.09 15.58
CA GLY A 2 -8.74 6.88 14.80
C GLY A 2 -7.55 5.94 15.05
N PHE A 3 -7.81 4.62 14.96
CA PHE A 3 -6.77 3.59 15.03
C PHE A 3 -6.70 2.80 13.73
N ALA A 4 -5.49 2.39 13.34
CA ALA A 4 -5.35 1.32 12.38
C ALA A 4 -5.73 0.00 13.07
N TYR A 5 -6.73 -0.69 12.55
CA TYR A 5 -7.28 -1.92 13.13
C TYR A 5 -7.07 -3.15 12.26
N SER A 6 -6.48 -2.97 11.08
CA SER A 6 -6.08 -4.04 10.17
C SER A 6 -5.02 -3.56 9.18
N PHE A 7 -4.12 -4.46 8.80
CA PHE A 7 -2.98 -4.21 7.93
C PHE A 7 -3.01 -5.19 6.75
N GLN A 8 -4.10 -5.13 5.97
CA GLN A 8 -4.26 -6.02 4.82
C GLN A 8 -3.16 -5.81 3.80
N THR A 9 -2.54 -6.89 3.38
CA THR A 9 -1.39 -6.86 2.48
C THR A 9 -1.49 -7.99 1.46
N CYS A 10 -1.30 -7.65 0.19
CA CYS A 10 -1.21 -8.62 -0.91
C CYS A 10 0.26 -8.82 -1.31
N ILE A 11 0.70 -10.07 -1.33
CA ILE A 11 2.07 -10.46 -1.66
C ILE A 11 2.01 -11.54 -2.74
N GLY A 12 2.29 -11.18 -3.99
CA GLY A 12 2.23 -12.12 -5.10
C GLY A 12 0.85 -12.77 -5.30
N GLY A 13 -0.22 -12.03 -5.03
CA GLY A 13 -1.60 -12.53 -5.11
C GLY A 13 -2.11 -13.25 -3.84
N LEU A 14 -1.25 -13.50 -2.86
CA LEU A 14 -1.65 -14.01 -1.54
C LEU A 14 -1.98 -12.83 -0.61
N VAL A 15 -3.16 -12.86 0.02
CA VAL A 15 -3.57 -11.82 0.96
C VAL A 15 -3.46 -12.33 2.39
N VAL A 16 -2.87 -11.49 3.23
CA VAL A 16 -2.83 -11.62 4.69
C VAL A 16 -3.47 -10.40 5.33
N VAL A 17 -4.14 -10.58 6.45
CA VAL A 17 -4.84 -9.48 7.16
C VAL A 17 -4.42 -9.47 8.64
N PRO A 18 -3.17 -9.10 8.95
CA PRO A 18 -2.76 -8.88 10.33
C PRO A 18 -3.62 -7.81 10.99
N ARG A 19 -3.98 -8.01 12.23
CA ARG A 19 -4.80 -7.07 13.00
C ARG A 19 -3.94 -6.13 13.83
N TYR A 20 -2.74 -6.55 14.23
CA TYR A 20 -1.80 -5.78 15.01
C TYR A 20 -0.62 -5.32 14.15
N PHE A 21 -0.15 -4.12 14.45
CA PHE A 21 1.02 -3.55 13.76
C PHE A 21 2.26 -4.43 13.93
N GLU A 22 2.47 -4.96 15.14
CA GLU A 22 3.61 -5.80 15.46
C GLU A 22 3.66 -7.06 14.59
N ASP A 23 2.55 -7.77 14.45
CA ASP A 23 2.44 -8.97 13.61
C ASP A 23 2.71 -8.65 12.13
N TRP A 24 2.18 -7.52 11.67
CA TRP A 24 2.43 -7.04 10.32
C TRP A 24 3.88 -6.66 10.10
N ALA A 25 4.50 -5.92 11.04
CA ALA A 25 5.89 -5.51 10.95
C ALA A 25 6.85 -6.72 10.96
N GLU A 26 6.62 -7.71 11.83
CA GLU A 26 7.38 -8.96 11.85
C GLU A 26 7.27 -9.75 10.54
N LEU A 27 6.07 -9.79 9.93
CA LEU A 27 5.88 -10.39 8.61
C LEU A 27 6.74 -9.68 7.56
N ILE A 28 6.69 -8.34 7.51
CA ILE A 28 7.47 -7.56 6.54
C ILE A 28 8.98 -7.75 6.77
N GLU A 29 9.45 -7.72 8.01
CA GLU A 29 10.84 -7.97 8.37
C GLU A 29 11.30 -9.38 7.95
N THR A 30 10.48 -10.39 8.20
CA THR A 30 10.73 -11.78 7.76
C THR A 30 10.88 -11.87 6.24
N LEU A 31 10.04 -11.15 5.49
CA LEU A 31 10.16 -11.09 4.03
C LEU A 31 11.43 -10.34 3.60
N CYS A 32 11.80 -9.27 4.29
CA CYS A 32 13.04 -8.54 4.03
C CYS A 32 14.25 -9.44 4.21
N ASP A 33 14.31 -10.21 5.27
CA ASP A 33 15.40 -11.16 5.55
C ASP A 33 15.45 -12.26 4.48
N LYS A 34 14.30 -12.88 4.19
CA LYS A 34 14.19 -13.95 3.18
C LYS A 34 14.62 -13.48 1.79
N TRP A 35 14.26 -12.28 1.41
CA TRP A 35 14.58 -11.72 0.09
C TRP A 35 15.87 -10.91 0.07
N ARG A 36 16.57 -10.84 1.20
CA ARG A 36 17.83 -10.09 1.35
C ARG A 36 17.65 -8.63 0.91
N VAL A 37 16.63 -8.00 1.44
CA VAL A 37 16.31 -6.59 1.17
C VAL A 37 17.40 -5.70 1.74
N THR A 38 17.79 -4.68 0.99
CA THR A 38 18.80 -3.67 1.36
C THR A 38 18.41 -2.33 0.73
N GLU A 39 19.10 -1.26 1.08
CA GLU A 39 18.92 0.06 0.43
C GLU A 39 19.07 0.02 -1.10
N LYS A 40 19.86 -0.91 -1.64
CA LYS A 40 20.07 -1.12 -3.08
C LYS A 40 19.08 -2.11 -3.70
N ARG A 41 18.55 -3.02 -2.90
CA ARG A 41 17.55 -4.02 -3.29
C ARG A 41 16.32 -3.87 -2.42
N LYS A 42 15.50 -2.91 -2.76
CA LYS A 42 14.37 -2.48 -1.96
C LYS A 42 13.17 -3.42 -2.01
N LEU A 43 12.43 -3.49 -0.91
CA LEU A 43 11.06 -3.96 -0.88
C LEU A 43 10.14 -2.76 -1.12
N ILE A 44 9.40 -2.78 -2.23
CA ILE A 44 8.45 -1.72 -2.56
C ILE A 44 7.05 -2.12 -2.08
N ILE A 45 6.44 -1.26 -1.28
CA ILE A 45 5.07 -1.42 -0.78
C ILE A 45 4.20 -0.31 -1.37
N TYR A 46 3.26 -0.67 -2.23
CA TYR A 46 2.29 0.27 -2.77
C TYR A 46 1.11 0.43 -1.82
N VAL A 47 0.77 1.68 -1.55
CA VAL A 47 -0.39 2.08 -0.74
C VAL A 47 -1.25 3.02 -1.56
N HIS A 48 -2.56 2.79 -1.61
CA HIS A 48 -3.46 3.71 -2.30
C HIS A 48 -3.89 4.83 -1.36
N ASN A 49 -3.47 6.08 -1.68
CA ASN A 49 -3.62 7.25 -0.83
C ASN A 49 -2.71 7.21 0.42
N LEU A 50 -1.42 7.00 0.19
CA LEU A 50 -0.39 6.97 1.25
C LEU A 50 -0.49 8.17 2.21
N GLY A 51 -0.90 9.35 1.71
CA GLY A 51 -1.06 10.54 2.54
C GLY A 51 -2.13 10.41 3.63
N TYR A 52 -3.13 9.55 3.45
CA TYR A 52 -4.11 9.24 4.48
C TYR A 52 -3.54 8.24 5.49
N GLU A 53 -2.99 7.13 5.00
CA GLU A 53 -2.42 6.08 5.85
C GLU A 53 -1.22 6.58 6.66
N PHE A 54 -0.44 7.51 6.10
CA PHE A 54 0.71 8.13 6.76
C PHE A 54 0.37 8.73 8.12
N THR A 55 -0.80 9.33 8.29
CA THR A 55 -1.20 9.97 9.54
C THR A 55 -1.33 8.99 10.70
N TYR A 56 -1.65 7.73 10.39
CA TYR A 56 -1.82 6.66 11.38
C TYR A 56 -0.56 5.82 11.57
N LEU A 57 0.25 5.67 10.53
CA LEU A 57 1.34 4.71 10.50
C LEU A 57 2.70 5.32 10.81
N ILE A 58 2.92 6.61 10.55
CA ILE A 58 4.28 7.17 10.61
C ILE A 58 4.95 7.01 11.97
N GLN A 59 4.22 7.22 13.05
CA GLN A 59 4.79 7.08 14.38
C GLN A 59 5.20 5.62 14.67
N LEU A 60 4.35 4.66 14.31
CA LEU A 60 4.62 3.23 14.49
C LEU A 60 5.82 2.80 13.65
N LEU A 61 5.87 3.23 12.39
CA LEU A 61 6.96 2.90 11.47
C LEU A 61 8.30 3.50 11.94
N THR A 62 8.31 4.76 12.36
CA THR A 62 9.55 5.40 12.84
C THR A 62 10.02 4.85 14.17
N LEU A 63 9.13 4.47 15.07
CA LEU A 63 9.49 3.78 16.30
C LEU A 63 10.12 2.41 16.03
N ARG A 64 9.64 1.69 15.01
CA ARG A 64 10.10 0.34 14.67
C ARG A 64 11.35 0.34 13.79
N TRP A 65 11.39 1.19 12.75
CA TRP A 65 12.41 1.15 11.69
C TRP A 65 13.30 2.39 11.63
N GLY A 66 13.10 3.34 12.55
CA GLY A 66 13.85 4.60 12.58
C GLY A 66 13.32 5.65 11.60
N ASP A 67 14.09 6.70 11.41
CA ASP A 67 13.71 7.81 10.54
C ASP A 67 13.61 7.39 9.07
N CYS A 68 12.70 8.01 8.34
CA CYS A 68 12.54 7.79 6.91
C CYS A 68 12.88 9.04 6.10
N LYS A 69 13.37 8.82 4.89
CA LYS A 69 13.43 9.86 3.86
C LYS A 69 12.08 9.90 3.16
N ALA A 70 11.46 11.06 3.14
CA ALA A 70 10.16 11.24 2.50
C ALA A 70 10.25 12.20 1.33
N LEU A 71 9.68 11.80 0.19
CA LEU A 71 9.47 12.68 -0.95
C LEU A 71 8.03 13.17 -0.91
N TYR A 72 7.83 14.47 -0.95
CA TYR A 72 6.52 15.09 -0.87
C TYR A 72 6.10 15.75 -2.19
N THR A 73 4.81 15.73 -2.45
CA THR A 73 4.20 16.56 -3.51
C THR A 73 4.25 18.03 -3.11
N LYS A 74 3.96 18.93 -4.07
CA LYS A 74 3.80 20.39 -3.80
C LYS A 74 2.73 20.66 -2.73
N SER A 75 1.72 19.81 -2.61
CA SER A 75 0.66 19.88 -1.59
C SER A 75 1.03 19.22 -0.26
N ARG A 76 2.32 18.94 -0.03
CA ARG A 76 2.87 18.34 1.18
C ARG A 76 2.30 16.95 1.52
N LYS A 77 1.80 16.21 0.52
CA LYS A 77 1.40 14.81 0.70
C LYS A 77 2.59 13.90 0.38
N PRO A 78 2.88 12.86 1.18
CA PRO A 78 3.97 11.95 0.90
C PRO A 78 3.70 11.19 -0.41
N LEU A 79 4.70 11.14 -1.25
CA LEU A 79 4.73 10.36 -2.48
C LEU A 79 5.46 9.04 -2.26
N THR A 80 6.57 9.11 -1.51
CA THR A 80 7.33 7.95 -1.06
C THR A 80 7.82 8.14 0.37
N LEU A 81 7.99 7.00 1.06
CA LEU A 81 8.68 6.91 2.36
C LEU A 81 9.74 5.83 2.24
N GLU A 82 11.00 6.16 2.47
CA GLU A 82 12.13 5.25 2.33
C GLU A 82 12.84 5.10 3.67
N PHE A 83 12.94 3.86 4.16
CA PHE A 83 13.63 3.49 5.39
C PHE A 83 15.01 2.91 5.09
N SER A 84 15.95 3.05 6.04
CA SER A 84 17.32 2.57 5.90
C SER A 84 17.44 1.03 5.81
N ASN A 85 16.41 0.30 6.24
CA ASN A 85 16.32 -1.16 6.10
C ASN A 85 15.94 -1.62 4.67
N GLY A 86 15.75 -0.70 3.72
CA GLY A 86 15.40 -0.99 2.33
C GLY A 86 13.91 -1.09 2.04
N ILE A 87 13.04 -0.81 3.01
CA ILE A 87 11.60 -0.73 2.79
C ILE A 87 11.25 0.65 2.23
N GLU A 88 10.50 0.66 1.12
CA GLU A 88 10.02 1.88 0.48
C GLU A 88 8.52 1.81 0.22
N PHE A 89 7.76 2.75 0.78
CA PHE A 89 6.34 2.93 0.47
C PHE A 89 6.17 3.88 -0.71
N ARG A 90 5.23 3.58 -1.60
CA ARG A 90 4.87 4.40 -2.77
C ARG A 90 3.38 4.63 -2.84
N ASP A 91 2.98 5.86 -3.18
CA ASP A 91 1.57 6.23 -3.34
C ASP A 91 1.04 5.88 -4.73
N SER A 92 0.23 4.83 -4.83
CA SER A 92 -0.40 4.43 -6.08
C SER A 92 -1.49 5.40 -6.55
N LEU A 93 -2.08 6.22 -5.66
CA LEU A 93 -3.04 7.25 -6.06
C LEU A 93 -2.39 8.28 -7.00
N LYS A 94 -1.11 8.59 -6.80
CA LYS A 94 -0.36 9.50 -7.67
C LYS A 94 0.04 8.86 -8.99
N LEU A 95 0.27 7.57 -8.98
CA LEU A 95 0.54 6.79 -10.19
C LEU A 95 -0.71 6.69 -11.07
N PHE A 96 -1.85 6.29 -10.49
CA PHE A 96 -3.09 6.12 -11.24
C PHE A 96 -3.82 7.44 -11.53
N GLN A 97 -3.71 8.44 -10.65
CA GLN A 97 -4.52 9.66 -10.64
C GLN A 97 -6.03 9.40 -10.63
N LYS A 98 -6.45 8.29 -10.03
CA LYS A 98 -7.83 7.80 -9.96
C LYS A 98 -8.09 7.24 -8.57
N SER A 99 -9.36 7.25 -8.15
CA SER A 99 -9.77 6.50 -6.96
C SER A 99 -9.51 5.01 -7.15
N LEU A 100 -9.42 4.24 -6.06
CA LEU A 100 -9.22 2.80 -6.12
C LEU A 100 -10.32 2.12 -6.97
N ALA A 101 -11.56 2.55 -6.82
CA ALA A 101 -12.67 2.04 -7.63
C ALA A 101 -12.44 2.19 -9.14
N ARG A 102 -11.91 3.36 -9.55
CA ARG A 102 -11.58 3.60 -10.95
C ARG A 102 -10.29 2.92 -11.40
N ALA A 103 -9.32 2.78 -10.50
CA ALA A 103 -8.06 2.09 -10.80
C ALA A 103 -8.26 0.58 -10.99
N THR A 104 -9.21 -0.02 -10.26
CA THR A 104 -9.53 -1.45 -10.32
C THR A 104 -10.63 -1.81 -11.33
N GLU A 105 -11.19 -0.84 -12.03
CA GLU A 105 -12.20 -1.07 -13.07
C GLU A 105 -11.65 -2.00 -14.16
N GLY A 106 -12.38 -3.09 -14.45
CA GLY A 106 -11.95 -4.15 -15.36
C GLY A 106 -10.94 -5.15 -14.78
N CYS A 107 -10.55 -5.03 -13.52
CA CYS A 107 -9.81 -6.07 -12.81
C CYS A 107 -10.76 -7.19 -12.34
N LYS A 108 -10.22 -8.36 -12.04
CA LYS A 108 -11.01 -9.47 -11.47
C LYS A 108 -11.59 -9.10 -10.11
N HIS A 109 -10.83 -8.32 -9.31
CA HIS A 109 -11.24 -7.83 -7.99
C HIS A 109 -11.43 -6.31 -8.06
N GLU A 110 -12.54 -5.89 -8.65
CA GLU A 110 -12.93 -4.47 -8.61
C GLU A 110 -13.28 -4.06 -7.19
N LYS A 111 -13.05 -2.78 -6.84
CA LYS A 111 -13.44 -2.28 -5.53
C LYS A 111 -14.92 -2.53 -5.27
N MET A 112 -15.22 -3.19 -4.17
CA MET A 112 -16.60 -3.52 -3.79
C MET A 112 -17.42 -2.24 -3.58
N LYS A 113 -18.64 -2.27 -4.07
CA LYS A 113 -19.62 -1.19 -3.81
C LYS A 113 -20.16 -1.35 -2.40
N GLY A 114 -20.32 -0.23 -1.72
CA GLY A 114 -20.73 -0.17 -0.33
C GLY A 114 -19.51 -0.02 0.57
N ASP A 115 -19.54 1.00 1.39
CA ASP A 115 -18.47 1.27 2.34
C ASP A 115 -18.64 0.39 3.58
N LEU A 116 -17.54 0.15 4.27
CA LEU A 116 -17.61 -0.26 5.66
C LEU A 116 -18.39 0.80 6.44
N ASP A 117 -19.16 0.37 7.42
CA ASP A 117 -19.81 1.31 8.33
C ASP A 117 -18.71 1.98 9.20
N TYR A 118 -18.29 3.17 8.79
CA TYR A 118 -17.28 3.96 9.50
C TYR A 118 -17.77 4.54 10.81
N THR A 119 -19.05 4.42 11.15
CA THR A 119 -19.59 4.83 12.46
C THR A 119 -19.30 3.80 13.54
N VAL A 120 -18.99 2.56 13.17
CA VAL A 120 -18.61 1.50 14.08
C VAL A 120 -17.16 1.70 14.50
N TYR A 121 -16.95 1.88 15.81
CA TYR A 121 -15.62 1.92 16.39
C TYR A 121 -14.98 0.52 16.36
N ARG A 122 -13.82 0.41 15.74
CA ARG A 122 -13.08 -0.85 15.61
C ARG A 122 -11.70 -0.72 16.22
N THR A 123 -11.30 -1.77 16.91
CA THR A 123 -9.96 -1.99 17.44
C THR A 123 -9.35 -3.23 16.79
N PRO A 124 -8.05 -3.51 16.96
CA PRO A 124 -7.46 -4.77 16.52
C PRO A 124 -8.17 -6.02 17.07
N ASP A 125 -8.78 -5.92 18.26
CA ASP A 125 -9.52 -7.01 18.90
C ASP A 125 -10.96 -7.17 18.38
N THR A 126 -11.49 -6.18 17.68
CA THR A 126 -12.86 -6.25 17.13
C THR A 126 -12.89 -7.29 16.01
N PRO A 127 -13.68 -8.38 16.10
CA PRO A 127 -13.81 -9.35 15.01
C PRO A 127 -14.30 -8.66 13.73
N LEU A 128 -13.72 -9.03 12.60
CA LEU A 128 -14.26 -8.68 11.29
C LEU A 128 -15.30 -9.74 10.92
N ASP A 129 -16.46 -9.30 10.45
CA ASP A 129 -17.41 -10.22 9.83
C ASP A 129 -16.92 -10.65 8.43
N ASP A 130 -17.58 -11.62 7.81
CA ASP A 130 -17.20 -12.16 6.51
C ASP A 130 -17.22 -11.07 5.42
N LYS A 131 -18.13 -10.12 5.49
CA LYS A 131 -18.26 -9.02 4.53
C LYS A 131 -17.11 -8.02 4.70
N GLU A 132 -16.80 -7.65 5.92
CA GLU A 132 -15.70 -6.75 6.26
C GLU A 132 -14.35 -7.38 5.85
N PHE A 133 -14.17 -8.67 6.15
CA PHE A 133 -12.98 -9.41 5.74
C PHE A 133 -12.86 -9.46 4.22
N ALA A 134 -13.94 -9.82 3.50
CA ALA A 134 -13.96 -9.84 2.05
C ALA A 134 -13.66 -8.46 1.45
N TYR A 135 -14.15 -7.39 2.06
CA TYR A 135 -13.85 -6.02 1.66
C TYR A 135 -12.34 -5.72 1.76
N CYS A 136 -11.72 -6.02 2.90
CA CYS A 136 -10.29 -5.82 3.11
C CYS A 136 -9.44 -6.62 2.11
N VAL A 137 -9.80 -7.88 1.88
CA VAL A 137 -9.10 -8.75 0.92
C VAL A 137 -9.23 -8.23 -0.50
N ASN A 138 -10.43 -7.83 -0.90
CA ASN A 138 -10.72 -7.37 -2.26
C ASN A 138 -9.98 -6.08 -2.60
N ASP A 139 -9.87 -5.14 -1.66
CA ASP A 139 -9.21 -3.85 -1.90
C ASP A 139 -7.72 -4.03 -2.24
N VAL A 140 -7.01 -4.91 -1.52
CA VAL A 140 -5.58 -5.14 -1.80
C VAL A 140 -5.34 -6.04 -3.00
N LEU A 141 -6.23 -7.01 -3.29
CA LEU A 141 -6.17 -7.79 -4.53
C LEU A 141 -6.41 -6.92 -5.76
N GLY A 142 -7.42 -6.06 -5.70
CA GLY A 142 -7.70 -5.12 -6.79
C GLY A 142 -6.54 -4.18 -7.04
N LEU A 143 -5.93 -3.63 -5.98
CA LEU A 143 -4.74 -2.79 -6.13
C LEU A 143 -3.57 -3.56 -6.74
N TYR A 144 -3.32 -4.79 -6.29
CA TYR A 144 -2.28 -5.66 -6.84
C TYR A 144 -2.49 -5.89 -8.35
N GLU A 145 -3.70 -6.27 -8.76
CA GLU A 145 -4.05 -6.49 -10.17
C GLU A 145 -3.92 -5.21 -11.01
N ALA A 146 -4.30 -4.05 -10.45
CA ALA A 146 -4.16 -2.78 -11.14
C ALA A 146 -2.68 -2.40 -11.35
N ILE A 147 -1.80 -2.67 -10.38
CA ILE A 147 -0.35 -2.49 -10.53
C ILE A 147 0.21 -3.44 -11.59
N GLU A 148 -0.13 -4.75 -11.53
CA GLU A 148 0.31 -5.72 -12.56
C GLU A 148 -0.14 -5.33 -13.97
N ARG A 149 -1.35 -4.79 -14.12
CA ARG A 149 -1.83 -4.28 -15.41
C ARG A 149 -0.97 -3.13 -15.89
N MET A 150 -0.66 -2.16 -15.00
CA MET A 150 0.22 -1.03 -15.31
C MET A 150 1.62 -1.50 -15.74
N GLU A 151 2.19 -2.49 -15.06
CA GLU A 151 3.47 -3.10 -15.43
C GLU A 151 3.45 -3.67 -16.86
N LYS A 152 2.39 -4.41 -17.19
CA LYS A 152 2.23 -5.05 -18.52
C LYS A 152 1.98 -4.02 -19.62
N GLU A 153 1.14 -3.02 -19.36
CA GLU A 153 0.79 -2.00 -20.36
C GLU A 153 1.98 -1.10 -20.73
N HIS A 154 2.85 -0.80 -19.76
CA HIS A 154 3.95 0.17 -19.95
C HIS A 154 5.34 -0.47 -19.98
N GLY A 155 5.46 -1.80 -19.84
CA GLY A 155 6.75 -2.50 -19.93
C GLY A 155 7.68 -2.26 -18.72
N PHE A 156 7.14 -1.84 -17.57
CA PHE A 156 7.87 -1.67 -16.33
C PHE A 156 7.63 -2.87 -15.39
N ASN A 157 8.42 -2.94 -14.33
CA ASN A 157 8.10 -3.74 -13.15
C ASN A 157 7.77 -2.82 -11.96
N ALA A 158 7.17 -3.35 -10.89
CA ALA A 158 6.72 -2.54 -9.76
C ALA A 158 7.83 -1.65 -9.16
N ALA A 159 9.08 -2.10 -9.18
CA ALA A 159 10.21 -1.32 -8.66
C ALA A 159 10.62 -0.16 -9.59
N THR A 160 10.43 -0.33 -10.90
CA THR A 160 10.82 0.64 -11.94
C THR A 160 9.67 1.51 -12.42
N LEU A 161 8.42 1.21 -12.03
CA LEU A 161 7.29 2.08 -12.31
C LEU A 161 7.57 3.51 -11.82
N PRO A 162 7.30 4.53 -12.64
CA PRO A 162 7.41 5.92 -12.22
C PRO A 162 6.51 6.24 -11.02
N LEU A 163 6.90 7.23 -10.22
CA LEU A 163 6.16 7.61 -9.01
C LEU A 163 4.86 8.37 -9.28
N SER A 164 4.64 8.80 -10.52
CA SER A 164 3.43 9.53 -10.90
C SER A 164 3.09 9.33 -12.37
N ASN A 165 1.82 9.50 -12.72
CA ASN A 165 1.36 9.44 -14.09
C ASN A 165 2.07 10.46 -15.01
N THR A 166 2.36 11.66 -14.51
CA THR A 166 3.09 12.67 -15.28
C THR A 166 4.52 12.21 -15.63
N ALA A 167 5.18 11.48 -14.72
CA ALA A 167 6.50 10.91 -14.98
C ALA A 167 6.41 9.73 -15.95
N LEU A 168 5.34 8.93 -15.89
CA LEU A 168 5.07 7.83 -16.80
C LEU A 168 4.97 8.33 -18.26
N VAL A 169 4.10 9.31 -18.50
CA VAL A 169 3.89 9.91 -19.84
C VAL A 169 5.17 10.52 -20.39
N LYS A 170 6.05 11.10 -19.56
CA LYS A 170 7.32 11.67 -20.01
C LYS A 170 8.36 10.63 -20.42
N GLN A 171 8.24 9.40 -19.97
CA GLN A 171 9.16 8.31 -20.35
C GLN A 171 8.74 7.59 -21.62
N GLU A 172 7.49 7.77 -22.06
CA GLU A 172 6.96 7.20 -23.31
C GLU A 172 7.19 8.10 -24.53
N VAL A 173 7.64 9.33 -24.35
CA VAL A 173 7.97 10.31 -25.38
C VAL A 173 9.48 10.39 -25.57
#